data_aed9fc1b7b0f6d99a085e39bcc0e7306
#
_entry.id   aed9fc1b7b0f6d99a085e39bcc0e7306
#
_cell.length_a   1.000
_cell.length_b   1.000
_cell.length_c   1.000
_cell.angle_alpha   90.00
_cell.angle_beta   90.00
_cell.angle_gamma   90.00
#
_symmetry.space_group_name_H-M   'P 1'
#
loop_
_entity.id
_entity.type
_entity.pdbx_description
1 polymer ?
#
loop_
_entity_poly.entity_id
_entity_poly.type
_entity_poly.pdbx_seq_one_letter_code
_entity_poly.pdbx_strand_id
1 'polypeptide(L)'
;MKKAVTLKLIILFVLCFTCFNRAEAKEIEPKEANSLRIMSYNVKNCSGMDNVTDYQRIADVINRVTPDVVAVQELDSATQRSQGVFVLKELAERTLKHWTYAPAIDYQGGRYGVGVLSKEKPLGYKMVPLPGREEQRMLLIVEFEKYVFCCTHFSLTKEDQELSVPIIFDAIKGIQKPLFLAGDMNTVYDSPTQVALREKFKTLNNYKENTIPVVNPNRCIDFIYGYENGNTYSVLKRRVLFEEQVASDHLPLFVDVRLSADKAAIMRTKPYLQNPVDGGMTVSWLTNVPVYSWVEYGTDKNLELKKDLIVDGQIICNNTRHKIRLTDLKPGQTYYYRVCSREITLYEAYKKEFGDTAYSETYSFTMPGKEGDFKAVIFNDLHKKNDVLDLLAKQIKGVDYDFVIFNGDCIDDPKNEKQAVYYLSYMNETVGAERKPVFYIRGNHEIRNAYSIQLRDLFDYVGDKTYSAFNWQDTRFVILDCGEDKPDSTWVYYNLNNFEQLRLDQVGFLKNELNSKAFKSAKKKVLVHHIPTYGMPSKSYLPCAELWNPLLSKAPFNVCLNGHTHRYAYHPKGSVGNNYPVVIGGGNRVETATVMLLERQGNTLSLKVMNTKGEKILDIVL
;
A
#
# COMPACT_ATOMS: atom_id res chain seq x y z
N MET A 1 65.83 -23.64 -1.99
CA MET A 1 65.33 -22.94 -0.80
C MET A 1 65.30 -21.41 -0.90
N LYS A 2 66.27 -20.73 -1.56
CA LYS A 2 66.29 -19.25 -1.66
C LYS A 2 65.15 -18.59 -2.48
N LYS A 3 64.59 -19.26 -3.51
CA LYS A 3 63.50 -18.70 -4.32
C LYS A 3 62.12 -18.77 -3.65
N ALA A 4 61.90 -19.66 -2.70
CA ALA A 4 60.61 -19.78 -1.98
C ALA A 4 60.48 -18.73 -0.85
N VAL A 5 61.57 -18.26 -0.31
CA VAL A 5 61.59 -17.23 0.77
C VAL A 5 61.31 -15.83 0.20
N THR A 6 61.82 -15.54 -1.01
CA THR A 6 61.60 -14.23 -1.67
C THR A 6 60.14 -14.06 -2.13
N LEU A 7 59.49 -15.14 -2.60
CA LEU A 7 58.09 -15.10 -3.00
C LEU A 7 57.12 -14.95 -1.82
N LYS A 8 57.42 -15.54 -0.65
CA LYS A 8 56.63 -15.38 0.57
C LYS A 8 56.77 -13.98 1.17
N LEU A 9 57.92 -13.32 1.07
CA LEU A 9 58.10 -11.94 1.52
C LEU A 9 57.38 -10.93 0.63
N ILE A 10 57.35 -11.15 -0.68
CA ILE A 10 56.61 -10.29 -1.64
C ILE A 10 55.10 -10.44 -1.45
N ILE A 11 54.60 -11.62 -1.20
CA ILE A 11 53.16 -11.87 -0.92
C ILE A 11 52.77 -11.26 0.44
N LEU A 12 53.64 -11.32 1.45
CA LEU A 12 53.39 -10.70 2.74
C LEU A 12 53.38 -9.16 2.66
N PHE A 13 54.24 -8.58 1.81
CA PHE A 13 54.32 -7.12 1.62
C PHE A 13 53.14 -6.60 0.79
N VAL A 14 52.65 -7.35 -0.20
CA VAL A 14 51.42 -7.02 -0.96
C VAL A 14 50.16 -7.17 -0.10
N LEU A 15 50.08 -8.17 0.77
CA LEU A 15 48.99 -8.34 1.73
C LEU A 15 49.00 -7.26 2.84
N CYS A 16 50.19 -6.75 3.29
CA CYS A 16 50.23 -5.62 4.19
C CYS A 16 49.86 -4.28 3.53
N PHE A 17 50.17 -4.08 2.23
CA PHE A 17 49.84 -2.84 1.54
C PHE A 17 48.34 -2.76 1.17
N THR A 18 47.63 -3.90 1.02
CA THR A 18 46.18 -3.94 0.81
C THR A 18 45.37 -3.79 2.08
N CYS A 19 45.98 -3.92 3.27
CA CYS A 19 45.29 -3.69 4.55
C CYS A 19 45.33 -2.23 5.05
N PHE A 20 46.06 -1.33 4.39
CA PHE A 20 46.21 0.06 4.90
C PHE A 20 45.34 1.11 4.18
N ASN A 21 44.48 0.74 3.23
CA ASN A 21 43.55 1.69 2.59
C ASN A 21 42.15 1.12 2.38
N ARG A 22 41.57 0.41 3.36
CA ARG A 22 40.13 0.39 3.51
C ARG A 22 39.78 1.57 4.42
N ALA A 23 39.60 2.75 3.84
CA ALA A 23 38.67 3.70 4.43
C ALA A 23 37.37 2.92 4.62
N GLU A 24 36.98 2.63 5.85
CA GLU A 24 35.64 2.06 6.13
C GLU A 24 34.65 2.96 5.41
N ALA A 25 33.99 2.42 4.40
CA ALA A 25 32.91 3.14 3.74
C ALA A 25 31.88 3.42 4.84
N LYS A 26 31.75 4.68 5.25
CA LYS A 26 30.80 5.08 6.28
C LYS A 26 29.40 4.58 5.85
N GLU A 27 28.72 3.87 6.74
CA GLU A 27 27.43 3.24 6.48
C GLU A 27 26.40 4.28 6.07
N ILE A 28 25.55 3.91 5.09
CA ILE A 28 24.43 4.76 4.65
C ILE A 28 23.46 4.94 5.82
N GLU A 29 23.06 6.17 6.08
CA GLU A 29 22.13 6.51 7.14
C GLU A 29 20.74 5.95 6.87
N PRO A 30 20.20 5.01 7.70
CA PRO A 30 18.90 4.43 7.48
C PRO A 30 17.82 5.50 7.42
N LYS A 31 16.97 5.45 6.38
CA LYS A 31 15.87 6.37 6.19
C LYS A 31 14.55 5.71 6.55
N GLU A 32 13.69 6.44 7.27
CA GLU A 32 12.34 5.98 7.59
C GLU A 32 11.49 5.79 6.31
N ALA A 33 10.76 4.68 6.27
CA ALA A 33 9.93 4.36 5.11
C ALA A 33 8.85 5.43 4.89
N ASN A 34 8.62 5.78 3.63
CA ASN A 34 7.62 6.78 3.22
C ASN A 34 7.79 8.16 3.89
N SER A 35 9.03 8.55 4.19
CA SER A 35 9.37 9.87 4.72
C SER A 35 10.01 10.76 3.66
N LEU A 36 9.90 12.07 3.87
CA LEU A 36 10.70 13.12 3.24
C LEU A 36 11.89 13.41 4.14
N ARG A 37 13.13 13.14 3.70
CA ARG A 37 14.34 13.51 4.43
C ARG A 37 14.80 14.90 4.02
N ILE A 38 14.77 15.81 4.97
CA ILE A 38 15.18 17.21 4.84
C ILE A 38 16.51 17.38 5.55
N MET A 39 17.50 17.96 4.89
CA MET A 39 18.82 18.23 5.43
C MET A 39 19.14 19.72 5.36
N SER A 40 19.87 20.25 6.34
CA SER A 40 20.51 21.56 6.30
C SER A 40 22.02 21.40 6.49
N TYR A 41 22.81 22.10 5.67
CA TYR A 41 24.25 22.06 5.75
C TYR A 41 24.88 23.37 5.27
N ASN A 42 25.45 24.15 6.20
CA ASN A 42 26.39 25.20 5.87
C ASN A 42 27.73 24.55 5.49
N VAL A 43 28.16 24.71 4.25
CA VAL A 43 29.30 23.98 3.67
C VAL A 43 30.59 24.79 3.62
N LYS A 44 30.56 26.05 4.09
CA LYS A 44 31.76 26.95 4.11
C LYS A 44 32.48 26.91 2.76
N ASN A 45 31.78 27.15 1.67
CA ASN A 45 32.26 26.98 0.28
C ASN A 45 33.11 25.71 0.02
N CYS A 46 32.80 24.62 0.72
CA CYS A 46 33.50 23.33 0.74
C CYS A 46 34.95 23.39 1.24
N SER A 47 35.33 24.44 2.00
CA SER A 47 36.60 24.53 2.68
C SER A 47 36.51 23.88 4.06
N GLY A 48 37.20 22.77 4.24
CA GLY A 48 37.20 22.02 5.50
C GLY A 48 37.95 22.72 6.62
N MET A 49 37.91 22.13 7.82
CA MET A 49 38.64 22.57 9.00
C MET A 49 40.19 22.47 8.82
N ASP A 50 40.62 21.71 7.84
CA ASP A 50 42.00 21.59 7.37
C ASP A 50 42.40 22.67 6.34
N ASN A 51 41.52 23.62 6.03
CA ASN A 51 41.62 24.64 4.99
C ASN A 51 41.82 24.07 3.57
N VAL A 52 41.40 22.82 3.33
CA VAL A 52 41.38 22.20 2.01
C VAL A 52 39.99 22.29 1.44
N THR A 53 39.86 22.86 0.24
CA THR A 53 38.61 22.84 -0.51
C THR A 53 38.43 21.47 -1.15
N ASP A 54 37.37 20.75 -0.75
CA ASP A 54 37.09 19.40 -1.21
C ASP A 54 35.58 19.18 -1.41
N TYR A 55 35.13 19.28 -2.68
CA TYR A 55 33.72 19.09 -3.07
C TYR A 55 33.26 17.65 -2.89
N GLN A 56 34.19 16.66 -3.04
CA GLN A 56 33.83 15.25 -2.88
C GLN A 56 33.53 14.95 -1.42
N ARG A 57 34.26 15.51 -0.48
CA ARG A 57 34.03 15.35 0.96
C ARG A 57 32.62 15.77 1.38
N ILE A 58 32.15 16.94 0.90
CA ILE A 58 30.79 17.40 1.17
C ILE A 58 29.74 16.50 0.44
N ALA A 59 30.02 16.12 -0.80
CA ALA A 59 29.13 15.22 -1.54
C ALA A 59 29.02 13.84 -0.87
N ASP A 60 30.10 13.30 -0.32
CA ASP A 60 30.09 12.02 0.40
C ASP A 60 29.21 12.08 1.66
N VAL A 61 29.23 13.19 2.41
CA VAL A 61 28.33 13.42 3.54
C VAL A 61 26.86 13.42 3.08
N ILE A 62 26.55 14.17 2.01
CA ILE A 62 25.19 14.24 1.47
C ILE A 62 24.73 12.86 0.94
N ASN A 63 25.58 12.13 0.22
CA ASN A 63 25.28 10.81 -0.33
C ASN A 63 25.04 9.77 0.78
N ARG A 64 25.79 9.83 1.87
CA ARG A 64 25.59 8.96 3.04
C ARG A 64 24.27 9.23 3.75
N VAL A 65 23.85 10.48 3.86
CA VAL A 65 22.57 10.87 4.44
C VAL A 65 21.39 10.53 3.54
N THR A 66 21.58 10.46 2.22
CA THR A 66 20.53 10.21 1.22
C THR A 66 19.31 11.13 1.34
N PRO A 67 19.48 12.46 1.47
CA PRO A 67 18.35 13.39 1.63
C PRO A 67 17.56 13.53 0.33
N ASP A 68 16.24 13.78 0.47
CA ASP A 68 15.39 14.14 -0.67
C ASP A 68 15.59 15.61 -1.05
N VAL A 69 15.83 16.47 -0.06
CA VAL A 69 16.10 17.90 -0.25
C VAL A 69 17.12 18.41 0.78
N VAL A 70 18.02 19.28 0.33
CA VAL A 70 19.08 19.88 1.15
C VAL A 70 19.05 21.40 1.01
N ALA A 71 19.02 22.11 2.12
CA ALA A 71 19.37 23.53 2.20
C ALA A 71 20.89 23.65 2.35
N VAL A 72 21.52 24.35 1.43
CA VAL A 72 22.98 24.53 1.42
C VAL A 72 23.30 26.02 1.53
N GLN A 73 24.12 26.38 2.51
CA GLN A 73 24.55 27.75 2.76
C GLN A 73 26.03 27.92 2.42
N GLU A 74 26.46 29.16 2.26
CA GLU A 74 27.83 29.56 1.94
C GLU A 74 28.35 29.00 0.60
N LEU A 75 27.64 29.28 -0.47
CA LEU A 75 27.93 28.78 -1.81
C LEU A 75 28.56 29.85 -2.69
N ASP A 76 29.76 29.60 -3.17
CA ASP A 76 30.38 30.38 -4.23
C ASP A 76 29.89 29.96 -5.61
N SER A 77 29.72 30.93 -6.50
CA SER A 77 29.48 30.72 -7.91
C SER A 77 30.49 31.51 -8.73
N ALA A 78 31.47 30.82 -9.29
CA ALA A 78 32.51 31.39 -10.15
C ALA A 78 33.33 32.53 -9.50
N THR A 79 33.57 32.47 -8.18
CA THR A 79 34.41 33.45 -7.45
C THR A 79 35.89 33.16 -7.66
N GLN A 80 36.74 34.13 -7.35
CA GLN A 80 38.17 33.93 -7.41
C GLN A 80 38.63 32.84 -6.40
N ARG A 81 38.09 32.82 -5.18
CA ARG A 81 38.45 31.80 -4.18
C ARG A 81 37.98 30.39 -4.55
N SER A 82 36.90 30.26 -5.29
CA SER A 82 36.43 28.97 -5.84
C SER A 82 37.13 28.61 -7.16
N GLN A 83 38.09 29.43 -7.62
CA GLN A 83 38.80 29.25 -8.89
C GLN A 83 37.86 29.15 -10.12
N GLY A 84 36.79 29.92 -10.09
CA GLY A 84 35.78 29.91 -11.15
C GLY A 84 34.79 28.76 -11.08
N VAL A 85 34.82 27.91 -10.07
CA VAL A 85 33.88 26.80 -9.91
C VAL A 85 32.55 27.30 -9.38
N PHE A 86 31.45 26.77 -9.96
CA PHE A 86 30.11 26.93 -9.40
C PHE A 86 29.84 25.77 -8.42
N VAL A 87 30.05 26.03 -7.12
CA VAL A 87 30.07 25.02 -6.07
C VAL A 87 28.81 24.19 -6.01
N LEU A 88 27.62 24.82 -6.06
CA LEU A 88 26.34 24.08 -5.98
C LEU A 88 26.16 23.13 -7.16
N LYS A 89 26.53 23.52 -8.38
CA LYS A 89 26.47 22.67 -9.56
C LYS A 89 27.41 21.48 -9.42
N GLU A 90 28.64 21.72 -8.94
CA GLU A 90 29.62 20.66 -8.68
C GLU A 90 29.10 19.65 -7.66
N LEU A 91 28.46 20.11 -6.58
CA LEU A 91 27.82 19.23 -5.59
C LEU A 91 26.63 18.46 -6.18
N ALA A 92 25.84 19.11 -7.03
CA ALA A 92 24.68 18.48 -7.70
C ALA A 92 25.10 17.30 -8.59
N GLU A 93 26.18 17.48 -9.39
CA GLU A 93 26.73 16.43 -10.26
C GLU A 93 27.23 15.23 -9.44
N ARG A 94 27.95 15.46 -8.33
CA ARG A 94 28.48 14.42 -7.44
C ARG A 94 27.42 13.70 -6.62
N THR A 95 26.28 14.34 -6.39
CA THR A 95 25.18 13.78 -5.60
C THR A 95 24.00 13.31 -6.45
N LEU A 96 24.07 13.45 -7.78
CA LEU A 96 23.00 13.12 -8.73
C LEU A 96 21.66 13.80 -8.37
N LYS A 97 21.74 15.09 -7.98
CA LYS A 97 20.58 15.89 -7.58
C LYS A 97 20.33 17.05 -8.53
N HIS A 98 19.09 17.50 -8.59
CA HIS A 98 18.76 18.80 -9.17
C HIS A 98 19.23 19.91 -8.24
N TRP A 99 19.51 21.09 -8.79
CA TRP A 99 19.94 22.25 -8.03
C TRP A 99 19.12 23.50 -8.36
N THR A 100 18.97 24.38 -7.35
CA THR A 100 18.41 25.72 -7.50
C THR A 100 19.25 26.67 -6.65
N TYR A 101 19.76 27.74 -7.24
CA TYR A 101 20.69 28.69 -6.60
C TYR A 101 20.06 30.07 -6.46
N ALA A 102 20.29 30.71 -5.32
CA ALA A 102 19.91 32.08 -5.06
C ALA A 102 21.16 32.91 -4.67
N PRO A 103 21.72 33.68 -5.58
CA PRO A 103 22.80 34.61 -5.29
C PRO A 103 22.29 35.71 -4.35
N ALA A 104 23.07 36.01 -3.30
CA ALA A 104 22.81 37.08 -2.36
C ALA A 104 23.63 38.32 -2.65
N ILE A 105 24.94 38.14 -2.98
CA ILE A 105 25.86 39.23 -3.29
C ILE A 105 26.76 38.88 -4.48
N ASP A 106 27.29 39.93 -5.12
CA ASP A 106 28.46 39.81 -6.00
C ASP A 106 29.71 39.72 -5.13
N TYR A 107 30.58 38.75 -5.39
CA TYR A 107 31.76 38.47 -4.56
C TYR A 107 32.93 37.96 -5.39
N GLN A 108 34.08 38.61 -5.26
CA GLN A 108 35.35 38.23 -5.91
C GLN A 108 35.20 37.87 -7.41
N GLY A 109 34.48 38.67 -8.18
CA GLY A 109 34.26 38.47 -9.60
C GLY A 109 33.20 37.42 -9.97
N GLY A 110 32.62 36.75 -9.02
CA GLY A 110 31.51 35.83 -9.12
C GLY A 110 30.38 36.22 -8.18
N ARG A 111 29.65 35.22 -7.64
CA ARG A 111 28.55 35.41 -6.71
C ARG A 111 28.63 34.48 -5.50
N TYR A 112 28.01 34.92 -4.41
CA TYR A 112 27.90 34.13 -3.18
C TYR A 112 26.44 34.10 -2.71
N GLY A 113 25.98 32.96 -2.15
CA GLY A 113 24.60 32.84 -1.72
C GLY A 113 24.24 31.48 -1.14
N VAL A 114 22.97 31.11 -1.29
CA VAL A 114 22.40 29.87 -0.81
C VAL A 114 21.82 29.04 -1.95
N GLY A 115 21.60 27.74 -1.69
CA GLY A 115 21.05 26.86 -2.69
C GLY A 115 20.27 25.68 -2.12
N VAL A 116 19.55 25.02 -3.01
CA VAL A 116 18.82 23.80 -2.70
C VAL A 116 19.29 22.70 -3.65
N LEU A 117 19.63 21.54 -3.09
CA LEU A 117 19.80 20.28 -3.82
C LEU A 117 18.57 19.42 -3.59
N SER A 118 18.03 18.80 -4.64
CA SER A 118 16.84 17.97 -4.52
C SER A 118 16.87 16.72 -5.39
N LYS A 119 16.30 15.63 -4.91
CA LYS A 119 16.09 14.38 -5.68
C LYS A 119 15.02 14.57 -6.74
N GLU A 120 13.96 15.29 -6.40
CA GLU A 120 12.84 15.63 -7.28
C GLU A 120 13.17 16.92 -8.05
N LYS A 121 12.77 16.99 -9.33
CA LYS A 121 12.90 18.21 -10.12
C LYS A 121 11.94 19.27 -9.60
N PRO A 122 12.43 20.50 -9.30
CA PRO A 122 11.56 21.61 -8.89
C PRO A 122 10.51 21.97 -9.95
N LEU A 123 9.30 22.30 -9.51
CA LEU A 123 8.24 22.88 -10.38
C LEU A 123 8.49 24.37 -10.65
N GLY A 124 9.07 25.07 -9.70
CA GLY A 124 9.39 26.49 -9.78
C GLY A 124 10.13 26.97 -8.55
N TYR A 125 10.61 28.21 -8.57
CA TYR A 125 11.25 28.84 -7.43
C TYR A 125 11.04 30.34 -7.41
N LYS A 126 11.21 30.94 -6.21
CA LYS A 126 11.18 32.39 -5.98
C LYS A 126 12.34 32.76 -5.06
N MET A 127 12.98 33.91 -5.32
CA MET A 127 14.02 34.49 -4.50
C MET A 127 13.48 35.77 -3.85
N VAL A 128 13.74 35.94 -2.54
CA VAL A 128 13.30 37.09 -1.77
C VAL A 128 14.50 37.64 -1.00
N PRO A 129 14.94 38.89 -1.28
CA PRO A 129 16.03 39.51 -0.53
C PRO A 129 15.67 39.66 0.95
N LEU A 130 16.62 39.36 1.81
CA LEU A 130 16.52 39.57 3.25
C LEU A 130 17.55 40.60 3.70
N PRO A 131 17.30 41.34 4.78
CA PRO A 131 18.25 42.30 5.36
C PRO A 131 19.60 41.65 5.72
N GLY A 132 20.64 42.40 5.53
CA GLY A 132 22.03 42.05 5.88
C GLY A 132 22.92 43.24 5.62
N ARG A 133 23.16 44.06 6.65
CA ARG A 133 23.99 45.28 6.52
C ARG A 133 25.48 44.96 6.32
N GLU A 134 25.93 43.82 6.83
CA GLU A 134 27.26 43.32 6.56
C GLU A 134 27.35 42.59 5.22
N GLU A 135 26.27 41.89 4.84
CA GLU A 135 26.17 41.06 3.67
C GLU A 135 24.69 40.80 3.37
N GLN A 136 24.22 41.20 2.16
CA GLN A 136 22.84 40.94 1.72
C GLN A 136 22.50 39.46 1.87
N ARG A 137 21.33 39.16 2.41
CA ARG A 137 20.86 37.78 2.59
C ARG A 137 19.74 37.45 1.62
N MET A 138 19.41 36.17 1.52
CA MET A 138 18.41 35.68 0.55
C MET A 138 17.57 34.57 1.16
N LEU A 139 16.27 34.60 0.90
CA LEU A 139 15.36 33.47 1.05
C LEU A 139 15.12 32.86 -0.32
N LEU A 140 15.44 31.60 -0.48
CA LEU A 140 15.12 30.80 -1.68
C LEU A 140 13.92 29.92 -1.35
N ILE A 141 12.82 30.08 -2.10
CA ILE A 141 11.59 29.29 -2.00
C ILE A 141 11.53 28.40 -3.22
N VAL A 142 11.49 27.08 -3.04
CA VAL A 142 11.46 26.06 -4.13
C VAL A 142 10.18 25.25 -3.98
N GLU A 143 9.39 25.16 -5.06
CA GLU A 143 8.15 24.40 -5.09
C GLU A 143 8.36 23.02 -5.71
N PHE A 144 7.84 21.99 -5.01
CA PHE A 144 7.76 20.61 -5.45
C PHE A 144 6.30 20.15 -5.57
N GLU A 145 6.08 18.94 -6.06
CA GLU A 145 4.73 18.41 -6.24
C GLU A 145 3.93 18.38 -4.94
N LYS A 146 4.52 17.87 -3.85
CA LYS A 146 3.84 17.62 -2.57
C LYS A 146 4.17 18.62 -1.47
N TYR A 147 5.18 19.45 -1.62
CA TYR A 147 5.65 20.39 -0.59
C TYR A 147 6.35 21.59 -1.18
N VAL A 148 6.60 22.59 -0.33
CA VAL A 148 7.46 23.74 -0.62
C VAL A 148 8.63 23.72 0.34
N PHE A 149 9.84 24.02 -0.17
CA PHE A 149 11.05 24.06 0.64
C PHE A 149 11.74 25.41 0.53
N CYS A 150 12.06 26.00 1.69
CA CYS A 150 12.74 27.28 1.80
C CYS A 150 14.15 27.08 2.35
N CYS A 151 15.13 27.75 1.74
CA CYS A 151 16.51 27.81 2.20
C CYS A 151 16.91 29.25 2.48
N THR A 152 17.59 29.49 3.60
CA THR A 152 18.11 30.82 3.95
C THR A 152 19.44 30.71 4.72
N HIS A 153 20.11 31.85 4.83
CA HIS A 153 21.25 32.09 5.71
C HIS A 153 21.07 33.51 6.28
N PHE A 154 20.83 33.62 7.60
CA PHE A 154 20.55 34.93 8.23
C PHE A 154 21.79 35.76 8.41
N SER A 155 21.61 37.08 8.56
CA SER A 155 22.65 38.05 8.94
C SER A 155 23.26 37.70 10.30
N LEU A 156 24.49 38.12 10.54
CA LEU A 156 25.13 38.08 11.86
C LEU A 156 24.55 39.18 12.79
N THR A 157 23.92 40.20 12.20
CA THR A 157 23.37 41.35 12.94
C THR A 157 21.92 41.06 13.40
N LYS A 158 21.69 41.18 14.68
CA LYS A 158 20.42 40.84 15.35
C LYS A 158 19.22 41.57 14.76
N GLU A 159 19.34 42.89 14.52
CA GLU A 159 18.27 43.72 13.99
C GLU A 159 17.86 43.27 12.57
N ASP A 160 18.83 42.82 11.73
CA ASP A 160 18.56 42.33 10.41
C ASP A 160 17.89 40.95 10.46
N GLN A 161 18.25 40.10 11.45
CA GLN A 161 17.58 38.83 11.70
C GLN A 161 16.11 39.05 12.07
N GLU A 162 15.82 39.99 12.99
CA GLU A 162 14.46 40.34 13.42
C GLU A 162 13.61 40.90 12.26
N LEU A 163 14.18 41.76 11.40
CA LEU A 163 13.52 42.30 10.20
C LEU A 163 13.28 41.23 9.13
N SER A 164 14.05 40.15 9.10
CA SER A 164 13.88 39.06 8.13
C SER A 164 12.60 38.24 8.39
N VAL A 165 12.13 38.13 9.64
CA VAL A 165 10.99 37.29 10.01
C VAL A 165 9.68 37.72 9.33
N PRO A 166 9.23 38.99 9.42
CA PRO A 166 8.02 39.44 8.74
C PRO A 166 8.11 39.35 7.21
N ILE A 167 9.29 39.53 6.62
CA ILE A 167 9.52 39.35 5.17
C ILE A 167 9.30 37.91 4.78
N ILE A 168 9.81 36.95 5.58
CA ILE A 168 9.57 35.51 5.34
C ILE A 168 8.08 35.21 5.42
N PHE A 169 7.39 35.69 6.46
CA PHE A 169 5.96 35.46 6.64
C PHE A 169 5.11 36.00 5.48
N ASP A 170 5.47 37.18 4.96
CA ASP A 170 4.80 37.74 3.79
C ASP A 170 5.08 36.95 2.51
N ALA A 171 6.34 36.53 2.34
CA ALA A 171 6.79 35.77 1.16
C ALA A 171 6.10 34.41 0.99
N ILE A 172 5.72 33.75 2.10
CA ILE A 172 5.08 32.43 2.13
C ILE A 172 3.56 32.50 2.34
N LYS A 173 3.00 33.71 2.47
CA LYS A 173 1.58 33.90 2.66
C LYS A 173 0.76 33.28 1.55
N GLY A 174 -0.26 32.49 1.91
CA GLY A 174 -1.17 31.85 0.95
C GLY A 174 -0.67 30.52 0.37
N ILE A 175 0.53 30.05 0.75
CA ILE A 175 0.99 28.71 0.38
C ILE A 175 0.18 27.67 1.15
N GLN A 176 -0.51 26.80 0.41
CA GLN A 176 -1.38 25.75 0.97
C GLN A 176 -0.65 24.42 1.17
N LYS A 177 0.40 24.15 0.42
CA LYS A 177 1.20 22.92 0.53
C LYS A 177 1.95 22.87 1.87
N PRO A 178 2.28 21.66 2.40
CA PRO A 178 3.26 21.53 3.47
C PRO A 178 4.53 22.31 3.13
N LEU A 179 4.99 23.15 4.04
CA LEU A 179 6.15 24.01 3.80
C LEU A 179 7.19 23.83 4.90
N PHE A 180 8.44 23.73 4.50
CA PHE A 180 9.59 23.61 5.37
C PHE A 180 10.61 24.72 5.10
N LEU A 181 11.21 25.22 6.15
CA LEU A 181 12.30 26.20 6.10
C LEU A 181 13.54 25.61 6.76
N ALA A 182 14.69 25.69 6.09
CA ALA A 182 15.94 25.24 6.68
C ALA A 182 17.08 26.21 6.38
N GLY A 183 18.08 26.23 7.26
CA GLY A 183 19.26 27.05 7.07
C GLY A 183 20.02 27.34 8.35
N ASP A 184 21.11 28.10 8.17
CA ASP A 184 21.87 28.72 9.24
C ASP A 184 21.18 30.04 9.63
N MET A 185 20.62 30.08 10.84
CA MET A 185 19.88 31.24 11.35
C MET A 185 20.79 32.21 12.10
N ASN A 186 22.07 31.89 12.25
CA ASN A 186 23.05 32.69 12.99
C ASN A 186 22.59 33.15 14.39
N THR A 187 21.64 32.45 14.96
CA THR A 187 21.02 32.79 16.25
C THR A 187 20.55 31.54 16.98
N VAL A 188 20.58 31.57 18.31
CA VAL A 188 20.21 30.44 19.16
C VAL A 188 18.72 30.37 19.43
N TYR A 189 18.19 29.21 19.82
CA TYR A 189 16.78 28.90 19.99
C TYR A 189 15.98 29.91 20.82
N ASP A 190 16.57 30.45 21.90
CA ASP A 190 15.88 31.36 22.83
C ASP A 190 15.99 32.85 22.44
N SER A 191 16.59 33.18 21.29
CA SER A 191 16.69 34.56 20.81
C SER A 191 15.31 35.13 20.41
N PRO A 192 15.12 36.47 20.44
CA PRO A 192 13.89 37.11 19.97
C PRO A 192 13.49 36.74 18.55
N THR A 193 14.45 36.65 17.63
CA THR A 193 14.24 36.22 16.24
C THR A 193 13.65 34.83 16.17
N GLN A 194 14.20 33.89 16.95
CA GLN A 194 13.72 32.51 17.00
C GLN A 194 12.33 32.40 17.66
N VAL A 195 12.06 33.22 18.67
CA VAL A 195 10.71 33.30 19.28
C VAL A 195 9.70 33.79 18.24
N ALA A 196 10.01 34.85 17.49
CA ALA A 196 9.14 35.40 16.45
C ALA A 196 8.92 34.37 15.30
N LEU A 197 9.94 33.65 14.84
CA LEU A 197 9.78 32.59 13.84
C LEU A 197 8.79 31.50 14.32
N ARG A 198 8.86 31.13 15.60
CA ARG A 198 8.01 30.09 16.19
C ARG A 198 6.54 30.50 16.39
N GLU A 199 6.17 31.74 16.11
CA GLU A 199 4.76 32.11 16.02
C GLU A 199 4.02 31.38 14.87
N LYS A 200 4.75 31.00 13.80
CA LYS A 200 4.17 30.32 12.64
C LYS A 200 4.92 29.05 12.23
N PHE A 201 6.06 28.78 12.81
CA PHE A 201 6.89 27.62 12.50
C PHE A 201 7.13 26.74 13.72
N LYS A 202 7.09 25.43 13.52
CA LYS A 202 7.51 24.44 14.52
C LYS A 202 8.95 24.02 14.23
N THR A 203 9.84 24.06 15.23
CA THR A 203 11.20 23.52 15.12
C THR A 203 11.14 22.01 15.04
N LEU A 204 11.78 21.42 14.03
CA LEU A 204 11.73 19.98 13.76
C LEU A 204 12.99 19.24 14.25
N ASN A 205 14.17 19.86 14.19
CA ASN A 205 15.40 19.28 14.75
C ASN A 205 15.45 19.41 16.28
N ASN A 206 16.38 18.73 16.90
CA ASN A 206 16.64 18.84 18.34
C ASN A 206 17.54 20.05 18.61
N TYR A 207 16.98 21.17 19.03
CA TYR A 207 17.73 22.39 19.31
C TYR A 207 18.72 22.29 20.49
N LYS A 208 18.68 21.20 21.27
CA LYS A 208 19.63 20.88 22.32
C LYS A 208 20.89 20.20 21.78
N GLU A 209 20.88 19.76 20.54
CA GLU A 209 22.05 19.23 19.84
C GLU A 209 22.70 20.37 19.07
N ASN A 210 23.90 20.74 19.52
CA ASN A 210 24.64 21.88 18.99
C ASN A 210 25.25 21.57 17.62
N THR A 211 25.33 22.58 16.74
CA THR A 211 25.81 22.43 15.35
C THR A 211 27.12 23.13 15.08
N ILE A 212 27.57 24.02 15.99
CA ILE A 212 28.79 24.79 15.85
C ILE A 212 29.49 25.04 17.24
N PRO A 213 30.83 25.15 17.29
CA PRO A 213 31.78 24.69 16.28
C PRO A 213 31.76 23.17 16.16
N VAL A 214 32.29 22.60 15.08
CA VAL A 214 32.26 21.13 14.86
C VAL A 214 33.05 20.35 15.89
N VAL A 215 34.07 20.97 16.48
CA VAL A 215 34.83 20.41 17.62
C VAL A 215 34.30 21.04 18.91
N ASN A 216 33.83 20.21 19.85
CA ASN A 216 33.17 20.63 21.09
C ASN A 216 31.99 21.60 20.85
N PRO A 217 30.94 21.18 20.14
CA PRO A 217 29.82 22.03 19.77
C PRO A 217 29.13 22.62 21.00
N ASN A 218 28.89 23.93 21.00
CA ASN A 218 28.30 24.65 22.13
C ASN A 218 27.12 25.56 21.79
N ARG A 219 26.76 25.66 20.48
CA ARG A 219 25.60 26.41 20.01
C ARG A 219 24.89 25.65 18.91
N CYS A 220 23.55 25.70 18.91
CA CYS A 220 22.71 25.29 17.80
C CYS A 220 22.20 26.55 17.09
N ILE A 221 22.67 26.78 15.86
CA ILE A 221 22.26 27.92 15.02
C ILE A 221 21.72 27.49 13.66
N ASP A 222 21.83 26.20 13.32
CA ASP A 222 21.27 25.58 12.15
C ASP A 222 19.94 24.91 12.50
N PHE A 223 18.88 25.21 11.74
CA PHE A 223 17.55 24.75 12.05
C PHE A 223 16.79 24.23 10.83
N ILE A 224 15.85 23.33 11.10
CA ILE A 224 14.81 22.90 10.16
C ILE A 224 13.46 23.11 10.82
N TYR A 225 12.56 23.78 10.11
CA TYR A 225 11.22 24.14 10.59
C TYR A 225 10.15 23.60 9.66
N GLY A 226 8.97 23.33 10.22
CA GLY A 226 7.74 23.11 9.48
C GLY A 226 6.76 24.25 9.72
N TYR A 227 6.14 24.77 8.66
CA TYR A 227 5.17 25.86 8.73
C TYR A 227 3.81 25.34 9.18
N GLU A 228 3.21 26.00 10.16
CA GLU A 228 1.91 25.64 10.74
C GLU A 228 0.78 26.29 9.93
N ASN A 229 0.52 25.80 8.73
CA ASN A 229 -0.53 26.26 7.81
C ASN A 229 -1.74 25.33 7.72
N GLY A 230 -1.94 24.48 8.73
CA GLY A 230 -3.04 23.49 8.75
C GLY A 230 -2.69 22.14 8.13
N ASN A 231 -1.56 22.02 7.44
CA ASN A 231 -1.06 20.73 6.99
C ASN A 231 -0.50 19.92 8.15
N THR A 232 -0.78 18.63 8.16
CA THR A 232 -0.26 17.72 9.19
C THR A 232 0.96 16.97 8.66
N TYR A 233 1.94 16.81 9.53
CA TYR A 233 3.15 16.02 9.29
C TYR A 233 3.69 15.52 10.63
N SER A 234 4.40 14.40 10.60
CA SER A 234 5.03 13.83 11.78
C SER A 234 6.54 13.73 11.59
N VAL A 235 7.30 14.13 12.61
CA VAL A 235 8.76 13.96 12.63
C VAL A 235 9.07 12.56 13.16
N LEU A 236 9.62 11.71 12.29
CA LEU A 236 9.94 10.31 12.58
C LEU A 236 11.37 10.16 13.12
N LYS A 237 12.31 10.92 12.58
CA LYS A 237 13.71 10.89 12.94
C LYS A 237 14.32 12.29 12.88
N ARG A 238 15.27 12.55 13.73
CA ARG A 238 16.10 13.76 13.72
C ARG A 238 17.51 13.41 14.15
N ARG A 239 18.51 14.05 13.56
CA ARG A 239 19.93 13.79 13.89
C ARG A 239 20.81 14.97 13.50
N VAL A 240 21.81 15.26 14.33
CA VAL A 240 23.03 16.01 14.01
C VAL A 240 24.16 15.01 13.81
N LEU A 241 24.98 15.18 12.76
CA LEU A 241 26.06 14.25 12.43
C LEU A 241 27.33 14.69 13.12
N PHE A 242 27.49 14.37 14.40
CA PHE A 242 28.63 14.75 15.24
C PHE A 242 29.97 14.17 14.77
N GLU A 243 29.94 13.14 13.94
CA GLU A 243 31.12 12.51 13.34
C GLU A 243 31.72 13.30 12.16
N GLU A 244 31.03 14.33 11.65
CA GLU A 244 31.45 15.14 10.49
C GLU A 244 32.21 16.41 10.95
N GLN A 245 33.39 16.24 11.55
CA GLN A 245 34.14 17.33 12.16
C GLN A 245 35.16 18.01 11.24
N VAL A 246 35.29 17.59 9.99
CA VAL A 246 36.36 18.06 9.09
C VAL A 246 35.80 18.79 7.86
N ALA A 247 34.68 18.35 7.35
CA ALA A 247 34.19 18.78 6.04
C ALA A 247 33.73 20.25 5.98
N SER A 248 33.22 20.81 7.09
CA SER A 248 32.86 22.21 7.28
C SER A 248 33.13 22.63 8.73
N ASP A 249 32.87 23.87 9.09
CA ASP A 249 32.87 24.36 10.48
C ASP A 249 31.47 24.26 11.13
N HIS A 250 30.45 23.83 10.37
CA HIS A 250 29.14 23.46 10.85
C HIS A 250 28.89 21.96 10.72
N LEU A 251 28.23 21.37 11.73
CA LEU A 251 27.74 20.00 11.67
C LEU A 251 26.43 19.93 10.84
N PRO A 252 26.35 19.01 9.88
CA PRO A 252 25.13 18.83 9.13
C PRO A 252 24.03 18.18 9.98
N LEU A 253 22.78 18.51 9.71
CA LEU A 253 21.63 17.94 10.40
C LEU A 253 20.54 17.55 9.43
N PHE A 254 19.72 16.57 9.81
CA PHE A 254 18.56 16.17 9.03
C PHE A 254 17.37 15.77 9.90
N VAL A 255 16.20 15.78 9.29
CA VAL A 255 14.95 15.23 9.84
C VAL A 255 14.26 14.36 8.79
N ASP A 256 13.65 13.27 9.24
CA ASP A 256 12.69 12.50 8.44
C ASP A 256 11.28 12.90 8.82
N VAL A 257 10.52 13.39 7.86
CA VAL A 257 9.15 13.88 8.06
C VAL A 257 8.19 13.04 7.22
N ARG A 258 7.13 12.53 7.83
CA ARG A 258 6.01 11.93 7.10
C ARG A 258 4.94 12.98 6.88
N LEU A 259 4.65 13.28 5.63
CA LEU A 259 3.54 14.15 5.25
C LEU A 259 2.24 13.37 5.34
N SER A 260 1.16 13.99 5.83
CA SER A 260 -0.17 13.41 5.76
C SER A 260 -0.62 13.25 4.32
N ALA A 261 -1.37 12.19 4.05
CA ALA A 261 -1.99 11.98 2.76
C ALA A 261 -3.13 12.99 2.54
N ASP A 262 -3.36 13.34 1.29
CA ASP A 262 -4.62 13.98 0.91
C ASP A 262 -5.78 13.07 1.33
N LYS A 263 -6.80 13.67 1.96
CA LYS A 263 -8.00 12.97 2.42
C LYS A 263 -8.65 12.11 1.31
N ALA A 264 -8.68 12.62 0.08
CA ALA A 264 -9.18 11.89 -1.07
C ALA A 264 -8.32 10.68 -1.46
N ALA A 265 -7.03 10.68 -1.09
CA ALA A 265 -6.08 9.62 -1.38
C ALA A 265 -5.97 8.57 -0.26
N ILE A 266 -6.64 8.73 0.89
CA ILE A 266 -6.57 7.75 1.99
C ILE A 266 -7.19 6.42 1.56
N MET A 267 -8.41 6.44 1.00
CA MET A 267 -9.10 5.24 0.52
C MET A 267 -8.46 4.73 -0.77
N ARG A 268 -8.17 3.43 -0.83
CA ARG A 268 -7.63 2.77 -2.03
C ARG A 268 -8.70 2.06 -2.83
N THR A 269 -9.68 1.45 -2.13
CA THR A 269 -10.80 0.75 -2.76
C THR A 269 -12.12 1.23 -2.17
N LYS A 270 -13.22 1.04 -2.91
CA LYS A 270 -14.54 1.01 -2.28
C LYS A 270 -14.64 -0.16 -1.30
N PRO A 271 -15.53 -0.11 -0.29
CA PRO A 271 -15.79 -1.27 0.53
C PRO A 271 -16.47 -2.38 -0.28
N TYR A 272 -16.24 -3.63 0.11
CA TYR A 272 -16.90 -4.79 -0.46
C TYR A 272 -17.37 -5.74 0.64
N LEU A 273 -18.55 -6.31 0.43
CA LEU A 273 -19.25 -7.15 1.39
C LEU A 273 -18.91 -8.62 1.16
N GLN A 274 -18.68 -9.34 2.25
CA GLN A 274 -18.35 -10.75 2.22
C GLN A 274 -19.01 -11.50 3.39
N ASN A 275 -19.07 -12.81 3.27
CA ASN A 275 -19.41 -13.73 4.36
C ASN A 275 -20.71 -13.36 5.09
N PRO A 276 -21.87 -13.27 4.37
CA PRO A 276 -23.18 -12.91 4.94
C PRO A 276 -23.84 -14.10 5.65
N VAL A 277 -23.15 -14.70 6.62
CA VAL A 277 -23.59 -15.94 7.30
C VAL A 277 -23.59 -15.77 8.83
N ASP A 278 -24.27 -16.64 9.52
CA ASP A 278 -24.33 -16.70 11.00
C ASP A 278 -24.67 -15.35 11.66
N GLY A 279 -25.62 -14.61 11.06
CA GLY A 279 -26.06 -13.30 11.56
C GLY A 279 -24.98 -12.21 11.44
N GLY A 280 -24.01 -12.37 10.57
CA GLY A 280 -22.94 -11.40 10.36
C GLY A 280 -22.72 -11.04 8.89
N MET A 281 -22.02 -9.93 8.68
CA MET A 281 -21.56 -9.44 7.38
C MET A 281 -20.17 -8.86 7.55
N THR A 282 -19.22 -9.27 6.76
CA THR A 282 -17.88 -8.69 6.75
C THR A 282 -17.80 -7.56 5.73
N VAL A 283 -17.34 -6.40 6.20
CA VAL A 283 -17.05 -5.24 5.37
C VAL A 283 -15.54 -5.17 5.22
N SER A 284 -15.06 -5.26 3.99
CA SER A 284 -13.63 -5.23 3.64
C SER A 284 -13.31 -4.02 2.78
N TRP A 285 -12.13 -3.41 2.97
CA TRP A 285 -11.60 -2.35 2.11
C TRP A 285 -10.10 -2.19 2.32
N LEU A 286 -9.46 -1.42 1.44
CA LEU A 286 -8.04 -1.10 1.53
C LEU A 286 -7.82 0.41 1.56
N THR A 287 -6.71 0.80 2.20
CA THR A 287 -6.23 2.18 2.23
C THR A 287 -4.81 2.28 1.64
N ASN A 288 -4.43 3.49 1.21
CA ASN A 288 -3.09 3.78 0.69
C ASN A 288 -2.07 4.07 1.78
N VAL A 289 -2.55 4.38 2.98
CA VAL A 289 -1.74 4.72 4.16
C VAL A 289 -2.22 3.93 5.38
N PRO A 290 -1.37 3.73 6.39
CA PRO A 290 -1.80 3.12 7.64
C PRO A 290 -2.88 3.96 8.33
N VAL A 291 -3.95 3.32 8.79
CA VAL A 291 -5.08 3.99 9.41
C VAL A 291 -5.57 3.31 10.70
N TYR A 292 -6.30 4.05 11.51
CA TYR A 292 -7.31 3.53 12.40
C TYR A 292 -8.63 3.46 11.64
N SER A 293 -9.24 2.27 11.58
CA SER A 293 -10.42 2.00 10.76
C SER A 293 -11.58 1.47 11.59
N TRP A 294 -12.83 1.85 11.19
CA TRP A 294 -14.07 1.35 11.78
C TRP A 294 -15.20 1.38 10.75
N VAL A 295 -16.29 0.70 11.08
CA VAL A 295 -17.55 0.76 10.33
C VAL A 295 -18.61 1.44 11.18
N GLU A 296 -19.27 2.45 10.62
CA GLU A 296 -20.50 3.02 11.15
C GLU A 296 -21.68 2.41 10.41
N TYR A 297 -22.70 1.94 11.15
CA TYR A 297 -23.83 1.24 10.56
C TYR A 297 -25.11 1.41 11.39
N GLY A 298 -26.26 1.05 10.81
CA GLY A 298 -27.56 1.14 11.46
C GLY A 298 -28.68 0.64 10.57
N THR A 299 -29.89 0.63 11.09
CA THR A 299 -31.10 0.28 10.31
C THR A 299 -31.65 1.44 9.48
N ASP A 300 -31.05 2.61 9.65
CA ASP A 300 -31.33 3.81 8.88
C ASP A 300 -30.02 4.58 8.56
N LYS A 301 -30.14 5.72 7.89
CA LYS A 301 -28.98 6.52 7.44
C LYS A 301 -28.30 7.33 8.56
N ASN A 302 -28.79 7.30 9.80
CA ASN A 302 -28.15 7.97 10.94
C ASN A 302 -26.90 7.22 11.41
N LEU A 303 -26.78 5.91 11.10
CA LEU A 303 -25.61 5.06 11.38
C LEU A 303 -25.19 5.10 12.85
N GLU A 304 -26.13 4.85 13.76
CA GLU A 304 -25.95 5.03 15.22
C GLU A 304 -24.98 4.03 15.85
N LEU A 305 -24.67 2.93 15.17
CA LEU A 305 -23.79 1.88 15.67
C LEU A 305 -22.39 2.04 15.07
N LYS A 306 -21.39 1.69 15.88
CA LYS A 306 -19.99 1.66 15.48
C LYS A 306 -19.39 0.28 15.76
N LYS A 307 -18.56 -0.22 14.83
CA LYS A 307 -17.81 -1.46 15.00
C LYS A 307 -16.35 -1.25 14.69
N ASP A 308 -15.50 -1.59 15.66
CA ASP A 308 -14.05 -1.70 15.52
C ASP A 308 -13.65 -3.17 15.41
N LEU A 309 -12.47 -3.44 14.83
CA LEU A 309 -11.85 -4.77 14.92
C LEU A 309 -11.01 -4.82 16.19
N ILE A 310 -11.43 -5.65 17.15
CA ILE A 310 -10.73 -5.84 18.42
C ILE A 310 -10.25 -7.29 18.52
N VAL A 311 -8.96 -7.46 18.80
CA VAL A 311 -8.34 -8.76 19.06
C VAL A 311 -7.57 -8.68 20.37
N ASP A 312 -7.84 -9.58 21.28
CA ASP A 312 -7.19 -9.66 22.61
C ASP A 312 -7.18 -8.32 23.37
N GLY A 313 -8.27 -7.54 23.23
CA GLY A 313 -8.44 -6.23 23.87
C GLY A 313 -7.78 -5.06 23.15
N GLN A 314 -7.11 -5.29 22.03
CA GLN A 314 -6.49 -4.24 21.22
C GLN A 314 -7.31 -3.94 19.97
N ILE A 315 -7.51 -2.67 19.66
CA ILE A 315 -8.05 -2.24 18.37
C ILE A 315 -6.97 -2.45 17.32
N ILE A 316 -7.26 -3.24 16.30
CA ILE A 316 -6.37 -3.46 15.17
C ILE A 316 -6.37 -2.22 14.29
N CYS A 317 -5.22 -1.57 14.22
CA CYS A 317 -4.99 -0.33 13.48
C CYS A 317 -3.56 -0.29 12.95
N ASN A 318 -3.16 0.83 12.34
CA ASN A 318 -1.82 1.03 11.75
C ASN A 318 -1.52 0.03 10.62
N ASN A 319 -2.53 -0.30 9.86
CA ASN A 319 -2.47 -1.21 8.71
C ASN A 319 -3.23 -0.61 7.51
N THR A 320 -3.16 -1.27 6.36
CA THR A 320 -3.76 -0.84 5.09
C THR A 320 -4.81 -1.80 4.55
N ARG A 321 -5.04 -2.93 5.23
CA ARG A 321 -6.05 -3.93 4.87
C ARG A 321 -7.03 -4.06 6.01
N HIS A 322 -8.31 -3.90 5.72
CA HIS A 322 -9.35 -3.82 6.73
C HIS A 322 -10.43 -4.86 6.45
N LYS A 323 -10.75 -5.66 7.46
CA LYS A 323 -11.86 -6.61 7.48
C LYS A 323 -12.57 -6.49 8.82
N ILE A 324 -13.75 -5.91 8.83
CA ILE A 324 -14.55 -5.72 10.04
C ILE A 324 -15.85 -6.49 9.90
N ARG A 325 -16.05 -7.48 10.78
CA ARG A 325 -17.26 -8.26 10.82
C ARG A 325 -18.31 -7.61 11.70
N LEU A 326 -19.43 -7.24 11.10
CA LEU A 326 -20.65 -6.88 11.79
C LEU A 326 -21.33 -8.16 12.28
N THR A 327 -21.82 -8.19 13.51
CA THR A 327 -22.45 -9.35 14.15
C THR A 327 -23.84 -9.01 14.65
N ASP A 328 -24.62 -10.01 15.02
CA ASP A 328 -25.95 -9.88 15.61
C ASP A 328 -26.97 -9.19 14.69
N LEU A 329 -26.72 -9.30 13.38
CA LEU A 329 -27.59 -8.78 12.35
C LEU A 329 -28.85 -9.67 12.19
N LYS A 330 -30.00 -9.03 12.08
CA LYS A 330 -31.28 -9.74 11.99
C LYS A 330 -31.55 -10.23 10.56
N PRO A 331 -31.98 -11.47 10.38
CA PRO A 331 -32.39 -12.00 9.07
C PRO A 331 -33.45 -11.14 8.39
N GLY A 332 -33.28 -10.87 7.09
CA GLY A 332 -34.20 -10.06 6.27
C GLY A 332 -34.14 -8.55 6.54
N GLN A 333 -33.34 -8.10 7.49
CA GLN A 333 -33.21 -6.67 7.82
C GLN A 333 -32.22 -5.98 6.88
N THR A 334 -32.59 -4.80 6.39
CA THR A 334 -31.69 -3.90 5.67
C THR A 334 -30.89 -3.05 6.65
N TYR A 335 -29.59 -2.96 6.39
CA TYR A 335 -28.64 -2.13 7.13
C TYR A 335 -27.98 -1.12 6.18
N TYR A 336 -27.78 0.09 6.68
CA TYR A 336 -26.97 1.12 6.07
C TYR A 336 -25.61 1.13 6.73
N TYR A 337 -24.54 1.44 5.99
CA TYR A 337 -23.19 1.49 6.53
C TYR A 337 -22.29 2.42 5.73
N ARG A 338 -21.22 2.88 6.37
CA ARG A 338 -20.05 3.49 5.73
C ARG A 338 -18.78 3.02 6.43
N VAL A 339 -17.68 3.02 5.68
CA VAL A 339 -16.35 2.77 6.26
C VAL A 339 -15.65 4.08 6.53
N CYS A 340 -14.90 4.10 7.64
CA CYS A 340 -14.19 5.27 8.14
C CYS A 340 -12.72 4.88 8.33
N SER A 341 -11.81 5.77 7.91
CA SER A 341 -10.36 5.52 7.96
C SER A 341 -9.62 6.79 8.35
N ARG A 342 -9.11 6.84 9.58
CA ARG A 342 -8.32 7.95 10.09
C ARG A 342 -6.83 7.62 9.92
N GLU A 343 -6.12 8.44 9.16
CA GLU A 343 -4.69 8.25 8.93
C GLU A 343 -3.90 8.23 10.24
N ILE A 344 -2.92 7.33 10.34
CA ILE A 344 -1.93 7.31 11.41
C ILE A 344 -0.59 7.73 10.80
N THR A 345 -0.13 8.91 11.15
CA THR A 345 1.13 9.49 10.66
C THR A 345 2.32 9.10 11.53
N LEU A 346 2.09 8.83 12.82
CA LEU A 346 3.08 8.32 13.77
C LEU A 346 2.45 7.29 14.69
N TYR A 347 3.14 6.16 14.93
CA TYR A 347 2.71 5.13 15.88
C TYR A 347 3.92 4.62 16.70
N GLU A 348 4.15 5.22 17.84
CA GLU A 348 5.21 4.86 18.81
C GLU A 348 4.60 4.34 20.11
N ALA A 349 5.41 3.78 21.00
CA ALA A 349 4.95 3.19 22.25
C ALA A 349 4.07 4.13 23.08
N TYR A 350 4.46 5.39 23.23
CA TYR A 350 3.75 6.39 24.07
C TYR A 350 3.23 7.59 23.29
N LYS A 351 3.33 7.58 21.94
CA LYS A 351 2.92 8.69 21.09
C LYS A 351 2.27 8.18 19.81
N LYS A 352 1.08 8.70 19.51
CA LYS A 352 0.38 8.51 18.23
C LYS A 352 0.00 9.87 17.68
N GLU A 353 0.20 10.04 16.38
CA GLU A 353 -0.26 11.23 15.66
C GLU A 353 -1.17 10.79 14.52
N PHE A 354 -2.19 11.58 14.26
CA PHE A 354 -3.22 11.27 13.28
C PHE A 354 -3.30 12.38 12.24
N GLY A 355 -3.52 11.97 11.00
CA GLY A 355 -3.93 12.84 9.91
C GLY A 355 -5.45 12.91 9.79
N ASP A 356 -5.90 13.17 8.55
CA ASP A 356 -7.32 13.29 8.22
C ASP A 356 -8.09 11.98 8.35
N THR A 357 -9.42 12.11 8.43
CA THR A 357 -10.35 10.99 8.38
C THR A 357 -11.09 10.99 7.05
N ALA A 358 -10.95 9.91 6.28
CA ALA A 358 -11.72 9.65 5.08
C ALA A 358 -12.95 8.80 5.42
N TYR A 359 -14.06 9.10 4.76
CA TYR A 359 -15.32 8.38 4.84
C TYR A 359 -15.72 7.89 3.46
N SER A 360 -16.24 6.67 3.36
CA SER A 360 -16.91 6.25 2.13
C SER A 360 -18.27 6.92 1.99
N GLU A 361 -18.90 6.75 0.84
CA GLU A 361 -20.34 6.96 0.71
C GLU A 361 -21.11 6.03 1.67
N THR A 362 -22.37 6.36 1.93
CA THR A 362 -23.28 5.47 2.67
C THR A 362 -23.89 4.46 1.70
N TYR A 363 -23.64 3.19 1.97
CA TYR A 363 -24.19 2.05 1.24
C TYR A 363 -25.26 1.33 2.08
N SER A 364 -25.93 0.34 1.47
CA SER A 364 -26.85 -0.53 2.19
C SER A 364 -26.77 -1.96 1.67
N PHE A 365 -27.05 -2.91 2.55
CA PHE A 365 -27.23 -4.31 2.23
C PHE A 365 -28.41 -4.89 3.02
N THR A 366 -28.99 -5.98 2.53
CA THR A 366 -30.04 -6.71 3.24
C THR A 366 -29.49 -8.08 3.64
N MET A 367 -29.65 -8.44 4.91
CA MET A 367 -29.27 -9.77 5.39
C MET A 367 -30.18 -10.83 4.78
N PRO A 368 -29.66 -12.01 4.41
CA PRO A 368 -30.51 -13.10 3.94
C PRO A 368 -31.57 -13.45 4.98
N GLY A 369 -32.79 -13.67 4.52
CA GLY A 369 -33.89 -14.17 5.35
C GLY A 369 -33.67 -15.61 5.82
N LYS A 370 -34.61 -16.16 6.58
CA LYS A 370 -34.58 -17.58 6.94
C LYS A 370 -35.02 -18.48 5.78
N GLU A 371 -35.98 -18.00 5.00
CA GLU A 371 -36.54 -18.64 3.82
C GLU A 371 -36.85 -17.56 2.78
N GLY A 372 -37.01 -17.93 1.52
CA GLY A 372 -37.43 -17.02 0.48
C GLY A 372 -36.76 -17.27 -0.86
N ASP A 373 -37.02 -16.37 -1.79
CA ASP A 373 -36.49 -16.37 -3.14
C ASP A 373 -35.13 -15.66 -3.16
N PHE A 374 -34.25 -16.07 -4.06
CA PHE A 374 -32.99 -15.39 -4.31
C PHE A 374 -32.51 -15.56 -5.73
N LYS A 375 -31.59 -14.70 -6.13
CA LYS A 375 -30.82 -14.78 -7.36
C LYS A 375 -29.34 -14.66 -7.05
N ALA A 376 -28.55 -15.61 -7.54
CA ALA A 376 -27.10 -15.57 -7.45
C ALA A 376 -26.48 -15.54 -8.85
N VAL A 377 -25.48 -14.69 -9.02
CA VAL A 377 -24.70 -14.60 -10.25
C VAL A 377 -23.37 -15.30 -10.04
N ILE A 378 -22.96 -16.15 -10.98
CA ILE A 378 -21.71 -16.90 -10.91
C ILE A 378 -20.86 -16.59 -12.14
N PHE A 379 -19.64 -16.09 -11.89
CA PHE A 379 -18.58 -15.95 -12.86
C PHE A 379 -17.48 -16.96 -12.58
N ASN A 380 -16.77 -17.39 -13.60
CA ASN A 380 -15.61 -18.29 -13.48
C ASN A 380 -14.61 -18.00 -14.61
N ASP A 381 -13.35 -18.38 -14.43
CA ASP A 381 -12.29 -18.35 -15.45
C ASP A 381 -12.14 -17.00 -16.16
N LEU A 382 -12.21 -15.91 -15.41
CA LEU A 382 -12.06 -14.55 -15.98
C LEU A 382 -10.60 -14.26 -16.38
N HIS A 383 -9.61 -14.85 -15.72
CA HIS A 383 -8.17 -14.72 -16.02
C HIS A 383 -7.73 -13.25 -16.27
N LYS A 384 -8.16 -12.34 -15.38
CA LYS A 384 -7.85 -10.91 -15.49
C LYS A 384 -8.37 -10.21 -16.76
N LYS A 385 -9.40 -10.75 -17.42
CA LYS A 385 -10.02 -10.17 -18.63
C LYS A 385 -11.19 -9.27 -18.25
N ASN A 386 -10.88 -8.00 -17.96
CA ASN A 386 -11.88 -7.00 -17.59
C ASN A 386 -12.90 -6.77 -18.73
N ASP A 387 -12.45 -6.79 -19.98
CA ASP A 387 -13.30 -6.66 -21.16
C ASP A 387 -14.33 -7.80 -21.29
N VAL A 388 -13.93 -9.02 -20.95
CA VAL A 388 -14.83 -10.18 -20.92
C VAL A 388 -15.84 -10.03 -19.77
N LEU A 389 -15.37 -9.63 -18.58
CA LEU A 389 -16.26 -9.36 -17.43
C LEU A 389 -17.31 -8.30 -17.77
N ASP A 390 -16.93 -7.21 -18.43
CA ASP A 390 -17.85 -6.17 -18.87
C ASP A 390 -18.95 -6.68 -19.81
N LEU A 391 -18.56 -7.55 -20.76
CA LEU A 391 -19.54 -8.16 -21.66
C LEU A 391 -20.51 -9.09 -20.93
N LEU A 392 -20.02 -9.88 -19.98
CA LEU A 392 -20.85 -10.77 -19.16
C LEU A 392 -21.75 -9.97 -18.20
N ALA A 393 -21.23 -8.91 -17.59
CA ALA A 393 -21.98 -8.04 -16.69
C ALA A 393 -23.15 -7.32 -17.41
N LYS A 394 -23.01 -7.00 -18.70
CA LYS A 394 -24.12 -6.49 -19.53
C LYS A 394 -25.29 -7.46 -19.61
N GLN A 395 -25.04 -8.77 -19.54
CA GLN A 395 -26.09 -9.80 -19.67
C GLN A 395 -26.94 -9.92 -18.39
N ILE A 396 -26.42 -9.46 -17.27
CA ILE A 396 -27.14 -9.43 -15.99
C ILE A 396 -27.59 -8.00 -15.61
N LYS A 397 -27.43 -7.03 -16.50
CA LYS A 397 -27.87 -5.65 -16.27
C LYS A 397 -29.39 -5.61 -16.06
N GLY A 398 -29.83 -5.01 -14.94
CA GLY A 398 -31.24 -4.94 -14.55
C GLY A 398 -31.76 -6.19 -13.82
N VAL A 399 -30.94 -7.23 -13.64
CA VAL A 399 -31.25 -8.33 -12.73
C VAL A 399 -30.98 -7.87 -11.31
N ASP A 400 -31.99 -7.88 -10.45
CA ASP A 400 -31.81 -7.66 -9.02
C ASP A 400 -31.38 -8.98 -8.37
N TYR A 401 -30.07 -9.20 -8.29
CA TYR A 401 -29.48 -10.37 -7.65
C TYR A 401 -29.06 -10.06 -6.21
N ASP A 402 -28.98 -11.10 -5.40
CA ASP A 402 -28.70 -11.01 -3.97
C ASP A 402 -27.23 -11.12 -3.65
N PHE A 403 -26.49 -11.96 -4.37
CA PHE A 403 -25.04 -12.16 -4.16
C PHE A 403 -24.35 -12.67 -5.43
N VAL A 404 -23.03 -12.62 -5.40
CA VAL A 404 -22.17 -13.05 -6.50
C VAL A 404 -21.18 -14.12 -6.02
N ILE A 405 -20.88 -15.10 -6.88
CA ILE A 405 -19.80 -16.07 -6.70
C ILE A 405 -18.79 -15.89 -7.83
N PHE A 406 -17.55 -15.60 -7.51
CA PHE A 406 -16.41 -15.75 -8.40
C PHE A 406 -15.82 -17.14 -8.17
N ASN A 407 -16.04 -18.06 -9.10
CA ASN A 407 -15.76 -19.49 -8.95
C ASN A 407 -14.39 -19.88 -9.55
N GLY A 408 -13.34 -19.24 -9.07
CA GLY A 408 -11.95 -19.57 -9.40
C GLY A 408 -11.44 -19.01 -10.73
N ASP A 409 -10.12 -18.94 -10.83
CA ASP A 409 -9.35 -18.45 -11.97
C ASP A 409 -9.78 -17.04 -12.43
N CYS A 410 -10.09 -16.17 -11.46
CA CYS A 410 -10.49 -14.80 -11.70
C CYS A 410 -9.32 -13.82 -11.53
N ILE A 411 -8.48 -14.03 -10.50
CA ILE A 411 -7.25 -13.25 -10.23
C ILE A 411 -6.04 -14.15 -10.51
N ASP A 412 -5.77 -14.34 -11.77
CA ASP A 412 -4.78 -15.25 -12.33
C ASP A 412 -3.34 -14.91 -11.92
N ASP A 413 -2.57 -15.88 -11.43
CA ASP A 413 -1.14 -15.79 -11.13
C ASP A 413 -0.74 -14.46 -10.45
N PRO A 414 -1.24 -14.13 -9.25
CA PRO A 414 -1.05 -12.82 -8.63
C PRO A 414 0.42 -12.56 -8.29
N LYS A 415 1.03 -11.54 -8.91
CA LYS A 415 2.46 -11.20 -8.76
C LYS A 415 2.76 -10.39 -7.50
N ASN A 416 1.87 -9.47 -7.17
CA ASN A 416 1.99 -8.55 -6.04
C ASN A 416 0.62 -7.98 -5.66
N GLU A 417 0.57 -7.30 -4.52
CA GLU A 417 -0.66 -6.70 -4.02
C GLU A 417 -1.28 -5.69 -5.00
N LYS A 418 -0.46 -4.84 -5.61
CA LYS A 418 -0.94 -3.80 -6.54
C LYS A 418 -1.76 -4.42 -7.68
N GLN A 419 -1.24 -5.50 -8.28
CA GLN A 419 -1.91 -6.22 -9.35
C GLN A 419 -3.18 -6.91 -8.86
N ALA A 420 -3.10 -7.65 -7.75
CA ALA A 420 -4.24 -8.36 -7.19
C ALA A 420 -5.39 -7.41 -6.84
N VAL A 421 -5.08 -6.29 -6.17
CA VAL A 421 -6.06 -5.28 -5.78
C VAL A 421 -6.67 -4.57 -6.99
N TYR A 422 -5.91 -4.34 -8.05
CA TYR A 422 -6.45 -3.76 -9.29
C TYR A 422 -7.59 -4.62 -9.88
N TYR A 423 -7.35 -5.93 -10.04
CA TYR A 423 -8.39 -6.84 -10.58
C TYR A 423 -9.53 -7.06 -9.60
N LEU A 424 -9.23 -7.21 -8.32
CA LEU A 424 -10.24 -7.32 -7.27
C LEU A 424 -11.18 -6.10 -7.26
N SER A 425 -10.63 -4.89 -7.30
CA SER A 425 -11.43 -3.65 -7.32
C SER A 425 -12.31 -3.58 -8.55
N TYR A 426 -11.75 -3.91 -9.72
CA TYR A 426 -12.52 -3.93 -10.96
C TYR A 426 -13.69 -4.90 -10.90
N MET A 427 -13.44 -6.14 -10.45
CA MET A 427 -14.49 -7.16 -10.29
C MET A 427 -15.58 -6.69 -9.31
N ASN A 428 -15.18 -6.18 -8.16
CA ASN A 428 -16.08 -5.72 -7.12
C ASN A 428 -16.95 -4.53 -7.57
N GLU A 429 -16.35 -3.55 -8.24
CA GLU A 429 -17.07 -2.39 -8.75
C GLU A 429 -18.05 -2.77 -9.86
N THR A 430 -17.66 -3.71 -10.73
CA THR A 430 -18.53 -4.21 -11.82
C THR A 430 -19.79 -4.87 -11.28
N VAL A 431 -19.70 -5.57 -10.15
CA VAL A 431 -20.85 -6.29 -9.56
C VAL A 431 -21.50 -5.55 -8.39
N GLY A 432 -21.07 -4.32 -8.07
CA GLY A 432 -21.64 -3.55 -6.95
C GLY A 432 -21.43 -4.22 -5.59
N ALA A 433 -20.21 -4.73 -5.33
CA ALA A 433 -19.85 -5.48 -4.13
C ALA A 433 -20.00 -4.67 -2.83
N GLU A 434 -20.11 -3.35 -2.93
CA GLU A 434 -20.44 -2.47 -1.80
C GLU A 434 -21.90 -2.59 -1.33
N ARG A 435 -22.76 -3.30 -2.09
CA ARG A 435 -24.19 -3.51 -1.79
C ARG A 435 -24.59 -4.98 -1.84
N LYS A 436 -23.89 -5.79 -2.63
CA LYS A 436 -24.17 -7.21 -2.86
C LYS A 436 -22.97 -8.05 -2.40
N PRO A 437 -23.12 -8.93 -1.41
CA PRO A 437 -22.01 -9.72 -0.92
C PRO A 437 -21.42 -10.64 -1.99
N VAL A 438 -20.10 -10.82 -1.93
CA VAL A 438 -19.34 -11.59 -2.90
C VAL A 438 -18.64 -12.75 -2.20
N PHE A 439 -18.70 -13.94 -2.81
CA PHE A 439 -17.94 -15.12 -2.44
C PHE A 439 -16.84 -15.35 -3.46
N TYR A 440 -15.61 -15.46 -2.98
CA TYR A 440 -14.45 -15.82 -3.81
C TYR A 440 -14.11 -17.28 -3.56
N ILE A 441 -14.17 -18.08 -4.61
CA ILE A 441 -13.73 -19.48 -4.59
C ILE A 441 -12.38 -19.54 -5.28
N ARG A 442 -11.43 -20.22 -4.68
CA ARG A 442 -10.09 -20.35 -5.21
C ARG A 442 -10.06 -21.34 -6.37
N GLY A 443 -9.50 -20.93 -7.51
CA GLY A 443 -9.11 -21.80 -8.60
C GLY A 443 -7.65 -22.18 -8.53
N ASN A 444 -7.16 -22.92 -9.54
CA ASN A 444 -5.76 -23.34 -9.57
C ASN A 444 -4.78 -22.22 -10.01
N HIS A 445 -5.26 -21.11 -10.56
CA HIS A 445 -4.41 -19.98 -10.90
C HIS A 445 -4.22 -19.00 -9.73
N GLU A 446 -5.12 -18.93 -8.77
CA GLU A 446 -4.97 -18.10 -7.57
C GLU A 446 -3.86 -18.57 -6.63
N ILE A 447 -3.38 -19.81 -6.77
CA ILE A 447 -2.34 -20.40 -5.89
C ILE A 447 -0.93 -20.29 -6.46
N ARG A 448 -0.78 -19.71 -7.63
CA ARG A 448 0.50 -19.53 -8.33
C ARG A 448 1.06 -18.14 -8.10
N ASN A 449 2.40 -18.01 -8.29
CA ASN A 449 3.13 -16.74 -8.20
C ASN A 449 3.28 -16.16 -6.76
N ALA A 450 4.06 -15.07 -6.65
CA ALA A 450 4.61 -14.58 -5.39
C ALA A 450 3.58 -14.06 -4.38
N TYR A 451 2.42 -13.57 -4.83
CA TYR A 451 1.38 -13.01 -3.96
C TYR A 451 0.25 -14.01 -3.64
N SER A 452 0.32 -15.25 -4.10
CA SER A 452 -0.77 -16.23 -3.98
C SER A 452 -1.17 -16.53 -2.52
N ILE A 453 -0.21 -16.61 -1.60
CA ILE A 453 -0.48 -16.88 -0.19
C ILE A 453 -1.16 -15.68 0.47
N GLN A 454 -0.67 -14.47 0.18
CA GLN A 454 -1.20 -13.22 0.71
C GLN A 454 -2.55 -12.82 0.08
N LEU A 455 -2.92 -13.43 -1.04
CA LEU A 455 -4.21 -13.16 -1.69
C LEU A 455 -5.38 -13.42 -0.74
N ARG A 456 -5.27 -14.42 0.17
CA ARG A 456 -6.27 -14.69 1.20
C ARG A 456 -6.52 -13.52 2.16
N ASP A 457 -5.56 -12.61 2.32
CA ASP A 457 -5.71 -11.44 3.19
C ASP A 457 -6.73 -10.45 2.65
N LEU A 458 -7.04 -10.51 1.36
CA LEU A 458 -8.05 -9.69 0.68
C LEU A 458 -9.47 -10.30 0.79
N PHE A 459 -9.60 -11.56 1.22
CA PHE A 459 -10.85 -12.28 1.28
C PHE A 459 -11.25 -12.63 2.73
N ASP A 460 -12.53 -12.84 2.95
CA ASP A 460 -13.08 -13.37 4.21
C ASP A 460 -13.83 -14.67 3.91
N TYR A 461 -13.12 -15.77 4.02
CA TYR A 461 -13.69 -17.09 3.79
C TYR A 461 -14.58 -17.54 4.94
N VAL A 462 -15.70 -18.19 4.64
CA VAL A 462 -16.57 -18.77 5.64
C VAL A 462 -15.81 -19.81 6.48
N GLY A 463 -15.73 -19.60 7.80
CA GLY A 463 -14.97 -20.45 8.71
C GLY A 463 -13.45 -20.37 8.53
N ASP A 464 -12.94 -19.31 7.93
CA ASP A 464 -11.50 -19.05 7.66
C ASP A 464 -10.81 -20.17 6.85
N LYS A 465 -11.59 -20.87 6.01
CA LYS A 465 -11.09 -21.93 5.12
C LYS A 465 -11.56 -21.70 3.69
N THR A 466 -10.73 -22.09 2.72
CA THR A 466 -11.06 -22.00 1.30
C THR A 466 -12.14 -23.00 0.86
N TYR A 467 -12.50 -23.93 1.74
CA TYR A 467 -13.64 -24.82 1.60
C TYR A 467 -14.58 -24.69 2.80
N SER A 468 -15.88 -24.70 2.57
CA SER A 468 -16.88 -24.39 3.61
C SER A 468 -18.28 -24.80 3.19
N ALA A 469 -19.25 -24.61 4.09
CA ALA A 469 -20.64 -24.68 3.74
C ALA A 469 -21.43 -23.60 4.48
N PHE A 470 -22.41 -23.01 3.81
CA PHE A 470 -23.26 -21.98 4.39
C PHE A 470 -24.70 -22.09 3.88
N ASN A 471 -25.62 -21.52 4.59
CA ASN A 471 -26.99 -21.36 4.14
C ASN A 471 -27.19 -19.97 3.55
N TRP A 472 -27.73 -19.92 2.34
CA TRP A 472 -28.43 -18.74 1.88
C TRP A 472 -29.93 -19.05 2.00
N GLN A 473 -30.57 -18.45 2.99
CA GLN A 473 -31.91 -18.83 3.40
C GLN A 473 -31.99 -20.34 3.70
N ASP A 474 -32.91 -21.09 3.09
CA ASP A 474 -33.06 -22.55 3.24
C ASP A 474 -32.36 -23.37 2.13
N THR A 475 -31.47 -22.73 1.37
CA THR A 475 -30.60 -23.39 0.40
C THR A 475 -29.18 -23.55 0.97
N ARG A 476 -28.67 -24.79 0.99
CA ARG A 476 -27.31 -25.09 1.44
C ARG A 476 -26.33 -25.03 0.28
N PHE A 477 -25.32 -24.20 0.40
CA PHE A 477 -24.16 -24.16 -0.48
C PHE A 477 -23.00 -24.90 0.18
N VAL A 478 -22.38 -25.82 -0.58
CA VAL A 478 -21.16 -26.52 -0.17
C VAL A 478 -20.07 -26.11 -1.17
N ILE A 479 -19.01 -25.50 -0.66
CA ILE A 479 -17.86 -25.03 -1.44
C ILE A 479 -16.68 -25.93 -1.15
N LEU A 480 -16.02 -26.41 -2.23
CA LEU A 480 -14.80 -27.22 -2.13
C LEU A 480 -13.65 -26.54 -2.88
N ASP A 481 -12.44 -26.79 -2.41
CA ASP A 481 -11.21 -26.27 -2.99
C ASP A 481 -10.36 -27.42 -3.53
N CYS A 482 -10.28 -27.50 -4.84
CA CYS A 482 -9.52 -28.57 -5.51
C CYS A 482 -7.99 -28.39 -5.43
N GLY A 483 -7.51 -27.21 -5.04
CA GLY A 483 -6.09 -26.88 -5.10
C GLY A 483 -5.60 -26.78 -6.54
N GLU A 484 -4.47 -27.38 -6.83
CA GLU A 484 -3.82 -27.37 -8.14
C GLU A 484 -4.28 -28.52 -9.05
N ASP A 485 -4.20 -28.32 -10.36
CA ASP A 485 -4.54 -29.27 -11.42
C ASP A 485 -3.41 -30.25 -11.77
N LYS A 486 -2.33 -30.25 -10.99
CA LYS A 486 -1.15 -31.11 -11.14
C LYS A 486 -0.74 -31.72 -9.79
N PRO A 487 -0.02 -32.87 -9.78
CA PRO A 487 0.54 -33.42 -8.55
C PRO A 487 1.48 -32.44 -7.84
N ASP A 488 1.49 -32.46 -6.49
CA ASP A 488 2.39 -31.66 -5.68
C ASP A 488 3.87 -31.91 -5.97
N SER A 489 4.20 -33.13 -6.43
CA SER A 489 5.55 -33.54 -6.88
C SER A 489 5.98 -32.95 -8.22
N THR A 490 5.12 -32.20 -8.92
CA THR A 490 5.47 -31.56 -10.19
C THR A 490 6.62 -30.57 -9.96
N TRP A 491 7.68 -30.67 -10.77
CA TRP A 491 8.93 -29.95 -10.57
C TRP A 491 8.80 -28.44 -10.43
N VAL A 492 7.80 -27.83 -11.09
CA VAL A 492 7.53 -26.39 -11.05
C VAL A 492 7.12 -25.87 -9.66
N TYR A 493 6.76 -26.74 -8.74
CA TYR A 493 6.33 -26.36 -7.38
C TYR A 493 7.45 -26.45 -6.35
N TYR A 494 8.60 -27.00 -6.71
CA TYR A 494 9.78 -27.09 -5.82
C TYR A 494 9.45 -27.67 -4.42
N ASN A 495 8.46 -28.58 -4.32
CA ASN A 495 7.95 -29.16 -3.08
C ASN A 495 7.37 -28.11 -2.09
N LEU A 496 6.84 -27.01 -2.58
CA LEU A 496 6.25 -25.95 -1.74
C LEU A 496 4.72 -26.05 -1.63
N ASN A 497 4.11 -27.10 -2.20
CA ASN A 497 2.67 -27.38 -2.13
C ASN A 497 2.39 -28.65 -1.31
N ASN A 498 1.21 -28.69 -0.69
CA ASN A 498 0.66 -29.87 -0.03
C ASN A 498 -0.87 -29.93 -0.24
N PHE A 499 -1.28 -29.91 -1.51
CA PHE A 499 -2.71 -29.97 -1.87
C PHE A 499 -3.29 -31.37 -1.71
N GLU A 500 -2.46 -32.40 -1.67
CA GLU A 500 -2.91 -33.75 -1.33
C GLU A 500 -3.56 -33.75 0.06
N GLN A 501 -2.90 -33.17 1.08
CA GLN A 501 -3.46 -33.07 2.43
C GLN A 501 -4.71 -32.19 2.45
N LEU A 502 -4.72 -31.06 1.76
CA LEU A 502 -5.91 -30.20 1.65
C LEU A 502 -7.13 -30.96 1.10
N ARG A 503 -6.94 -31.84 0.12
CA ARG A 503 -8.01 -32.66 -0.45
C ARG A 503 -8.47 -33.74 0.51
N LEU A 504 -7.56 -34.37 1.27
CA LEU A 504 -7.86 -35.35 2.31
C LEU A 504 -8.63 -34.71 3.48
N ASP A 505 -8.25 -33.51 3.92
CA ASP A 505 -8.97 -32.78 4.98
C ASP A 505 -10.43 -32.55 4.61
N GLN A 506 -10.69 -32.30 3.32
CA GLN A 506 -12.05 -32.10 2.81
C GLN A 506 -12.87 -33.38 2.76
N VAL A 507 -12.28 -34.56 2.76
CA VAL A 507 -13.01 -35.82 2.96
C VAL A 507 -13.65 -35.86 4.36
N GLY A 508 -12.90 -35.44 5.38
CA GLY A 508 -13.41 -35.30 6.75
C GLY A 508 -14.51 -34.25 6.85
N PHE A 509 -14.28 -33.08 6.24
CA PHE A 509 -15.27 -32.03 6.14
C PHE A 509 -16.57 -32.50 5.47
N LEU A 510 -16.50 -33.17 4.29
CA LEU A 510 -17.66 -33.68 3.58
C LEU A 510 -18.43 -34.72 4.39
N LYS A 511 -17.75 -35.66 5.08
CA LYS A 511 -18.42 -36.64 5.96
C LYS A 511 -19.24 -35.95 7.04
N ASN A 512 -18.68 -34.89 7.66
CA ASN A 512 -19.36 -34.13 8.70
C ASN A 512 -20.49 -33.29 8.11
N GLU A 513 -20.24 -32.60 7.01
CA GLU A 513 -21.21 -31.70 6.37
C GLU A 513 -22.45 -32.48 5.88
N LEU A 514 -22.26 -33.55 5.12
CA LEU A 514 -23.37 -34.35 4.59
C LEU A 514 -24.23 -34.99 5.69
N ASN A 515 -23.67 -35.17 6.89
CA ASN A 515 -24.39 -35.65 8.09
C ASN A 515 -24.95 -34.53 8.96
N SER A 516 -24.60 -33.28 8.71
CA SER A 516 -25.03 -32.14 9.52
C SER A 516 -26.56 -31.92 9.46
N LYS A 517 -27.12 -31.34 10.53
CA LYS A 517 -28.54 -30.93 10.55
C LYS A 517 -28.80 -29.87 9.46
N ALA A 518 -27.86 -28.96 9.27
CA ALA A 518 -27.96 -27.88 8.27
C ALA A 518 -28.10 -28.43 6.85
N PHE A 519 -27.26 -29.39 6.47
CA PHE A 519 -27.35 -30.05 5.17
C PHE A 519 -28.66 -30.85 5.01
N LYS A 520 -29.00 -31.65 6.01
CA LYS A 520 -30.21 -32.52 5.95
C LYS A 520 -31.49 -31.73 5.88
N SER A 521 -31.61 -30.61 6.61
CA SER A 521 -32.82 -29.78 6.65
C SER A 521 -32.95 -28.81 5.49
N ALA A 522 -31.89 -28.53 4.75
CA ALA A 522 -31.93 -27.61 3.63
C ALA A 522 -32.85 -28.12 2.50
N LYS A 523 -33.75 -27.26 1.99
CA LYS A 523 -34.68 -27.61 0.92
C LYS A 523 -33.99 -27.79 -0.43
N LYS A 524 -32.95 -26.99 -0.68
CA LYS A 524 -32.12 -27.07 -1.89
C LYS A 524 -30.64 -27.16 -1.50
N LYS A 525 -29.83 -27.80 -2.33
CA LYS A 525 -28.42 -28.03 -2.10
C LYS A 525 -27.61 -27.77 -3.36
N VAL A 526 -26.63 -26.90 -3.27
CA VAL A 526 -25.77 -26.49 -4.40
C VAL A 526 -24.33 -26.81 -4.03
N LEU A 527 -23.64 -27.53 -4.91
CA LEU A 527 -22.23 -27.81 -4.79
C LEU A 527 -21.46 -26.86 -5.71
N VAL A 528 -20.39 -26.24 -5.22
CA VAL A 528 -19.57 -25.33 -6.02
C VAL A 528 -18.10 -25.66 -5.80
N HIS A 529 -17.37 -25.90 -6.86
CA HIS A 529 -15.90 -26.00 -6.85
C HIS A 529 -15.36 -25.72 -8.25
N HIS A 530 -14.13 -25.25 -8.33
CA HIS A 530 -13.57 -24.79 -9.59
C HIS A 530 -13.32 -25.94 -10.58
N ILE A 531 -12.47 -26.92 -10.22
CA ILE A 531 -12.10 -28.03 -11.11
C ILE A 531 -13.20 -29.11 -11.08
N PRO A 532 -13.84 -29.46 -12.22
CA PRO A 532 -14.88 -30.48 -12.26
C PRO A 532 -14.39 -31.87 -11.83
N THR A 533 -15.21 -32.60 -11.08
CA THR A 533 -14.96 -34.01 -10.74
C THR A 533 -15.67 -34.99 -11.67
N TYR A 534 -16.50 -34.48 -12.59
CA TYR A 534 -17.20 -35.23 -13.63
C TYR A 534 -17.07 -34.53 -14.97
N GLY A 535 -17.14 -35.29 -16.07
CA GLY A 535 -17.11 -34.76 -17.44
C GLY A 535 -15.73 -34.34 -17.94
N MET A 536 -14.68 -34.64 -17.21
CA MET A 536 -13.29 -34.37 -17.60
C MET A 536 -12.71 -35.48 -18.52
N PRO A 537 -11.74 -35.15 -19.38
CA PRO A 537 -11.03 -36.15 -20.16
C PRO A 537 -10.38 -37.25 -19.29
N SER A 538 -10.40 -38.49 -19.75
CA SER A 538 -9.92 -39.67 -19.00
C SER A 538 -8.45 -39.63 -18.55
N LYS A 539 -7.63 -38.77 -19.15
CA LYS A 539 -6.20 -38.60 -18.80
C LYS A 539 -5.95 -37.41 -17.86
N SER A 540 -6.99 -36.72 -17.40
CA SER A 540 -6.85 -35.60 -16.49
C SER A 540 -6.41 -36.07 -15.10
N TYR A 541 -5.58 -35.26 -14.43
CA TYR A 541 -5.25 -35.46 -13.01
C TYR A 541 -6.44 -35.03 -12.16
N LEU A 542 -7.17 -35.98 -11.59
CA LEU A 542 -8.43 -35.73 -10.89
C LEU A 542 -8.48 -36.38 -9.49
N PRO A 543 -7.55 -36.10 -8.59
CA PRO A 543 -7.55 -36.67 -7.24
C PRO A 543 -8.82 -36.35 -6.46
N CYS A 544 -9.44 -35.19 -6.71
CA CYS A 544 -10.72 -34.81 -6.10
C CYS A 544 -11.85 -35.77 -6.49
N ALA A 545 -11.87 -36.28 -7.73
CA ALA A 545 -12.87 -37.25 -8.16
C ALA A 545 -12.71 -38.58 -7.41
N GLU A 546 -11.49 -39.05 -7.23
CA GLU A 546 -11.19 -40.29 -6.49
C GLU A 546 -11.58 -40.15 -5.01
N LEU A 547 -11.25 -39.03 -4.38
CA LEU A 547 -11.45 -38.80 -2.94
C LEU A 547 -12.89 -38.44 -2.57
N TRP A 548 -13.54 -37.60 -3.39
CA TRP A 548 -14.81 -36.98 -3.00
C TRP A 548 -16.03 -37.62 -3.65
N ASN A 549 -15.94 -38.13 -4.91
CA ASN A 549 -17.12 -38.72 -5.58
C ASN A 549 -17.73 -39.90 -4.85
N PRO A 550 -17.00 -40.77 -4.11
CA PRO A 550 -17.63 -41.81 -3.29
C PRO A 550 -18.61 -41.27 -2.24
N LEU A 551 -18.43 -40.01 -1.76
CA LEU A 551 -19.32 -39.33 -0.85
C LEU A 551 -20.37 -38.50 -1.62
N LEU A 552 -19.93 -37.72 -2.59
CA LEU A 552 -20.77 -36.79 -3.33
C LEU A 552 -21.84 -37.51 -4.18
N SER A 553 -21.54 -38.69 -4.75
CA SER A 553 -22.47 -39.50 -5.52
C SER A 553 -23.69 -39.98 -4.73
N LYS A 554 -23.60 -39.98 -3.41
CA LYS A 554 -24.70 -40.37 -2.52
C LYS A 554 -25.48 -39.18 -1.99
N ALA A 555 -25.01 -37.94 -2.22
CA ALA A 555 -25.59 -36.73 -1.69
C ALA A 555 -26.67 -36.14 -2.64
N PRO A 556 -27.80 -35.65 -2.10
CA PRO A 556 -28.90 -35.16 -2.91
C PRO A 556 -28.69 -33.69 -3.33
N PHE A 557 -27.58 -33.39 -4.02
CA PHE A 557 -27.39 -32.07 -4.59
C PHE A 557 -28.34 -31.83 -5.76
N ASN A 558 -28.82 -30.58 -5.90
CA ASN A 558 -29.63 -30.16 -7.02
C ASN A 558 -28.77 -29.86 -8.24
N VAL A 559 -27.54 -29.31 -8.02
CA VAL A 559 -26.60 -28.98 -9.08
C VAL A 559 -25.18 -28.87 -8.52
N CYS A 560 -24.20 -29.16 -9.38
CA CYS A 560 -22.80 -28.82 -9.18
C CYS A 560 -22.39 -27.75 -10.22
N LEU A 561 -21.75 -26.66 -9.76
CA LEU A 561 -21.29 -25.55 -10.58
C LEU A 561 -19.76 -25.53 -10.61
N ASN A 562 -19.18 -25.55 -11.80
CA ASN A 562 -17.72 -25.64 -12.03
C ASN A 562 -17.24 -24.61 -13.06
N GLY A 563 -15.92 -24.52 -13.22
CA GLY A 563 -15.19 -23.78 -14.23
C GLY A 563 -14.05 -24.59 -14.83
N HIS A 564 -12.85 -24.01 -14.93
CA HIS A 564 -11.57 -24.66 -15.24
C HIS A 564 -11.33 -25.07 -16.69
N THR A 565 -12.31 -25.66 -17.36
CA THR A 565 -12.12 -26.24 -18.70
C THR A 565 -12.08 -25.20 -19.83
N HIS A 566 -12.45 -23.97 -19.55
CA HIS A 566 -12.64 -22.86 -20.51
C HIS A 566 -13.65 -23.20 -21.63
N ARG A 567 -14.48 -24.22 -21.41
CA ARG A 567 -15.50 -24.67 -22.36
C ARG A 567 -16.80 -24.96 -21.60
N TYR A 568 -17.84 -24.32 -22.00
CA TYR A 568 -19.16 -24.62 -21.46
C TYR A 568 -19.53 -26.09 -21.69
N ALA A 569 -20.04 -26.74 -20.64
CA ALA A 569 -20.62 -28.06 -20.74
C ALA A 569 -21.77 -28.23 -19.75
N TYR A 570 -22.78 -28.99 -20.16
CA TYR A 570 -23.87 -29.43 -19.31
C TYR A 570 -23.97 -30.95 -19.33
N HIS A 571 -23.87 -31.54 -18.16
CA HIS A 571 -24.01 -32.99 -17.96
C HIS A 571 -25.26 -33.26 -17.13
N PRO A 572 -26.36 -33.69 -17.75
CA PRO A 572 -27.57 -34.15 -17.04
C PRO A 572 -27.20 -35.25 -16.03
N LYS A 573 -28.04 -35.41 -15.00
CA LYS A 573 -27.88 -36.50 -14.03
C LYS A 573 -27.73 -37.85 -14.76
N GLY A 574 -26.68 -38.62 -14.42
CA GLY A 574 -26.40 -39.94 -14.94
C GLY A 574 -25.59 -40.00 -16.24
N SER A 575 -25.40 -38.85 -16.94
CA SER A 575 -24.75 -38.84 -18.26
C SER A 575 -23.25 -39.15 -18.25
N VAL A 576 -22.55 -38.85 -17.15
CA VAL A 576 -21.12 -39.07 -16.96
C VAL A 576 -20.82 -39.73 -15.60
N GLY A 577 -21.75 -40.52 -15.09
CA GLY A 577 -21.64 -41.19 -13.78
C GLY A 577 -22.01 -40.28 -12.59
N ASN A 578 -22.48 -39.09 -12.85
CA ASN A 578 -22.92 -38.09 -11.87
C ASN A 578 -24.32 -38.38 -11.34
N ASN A 579 -24.57 -38.12 -10.05
CA ASN A 579 -25.87 -38.31 -9.41
C ASN A 579 -26.75 -37.03 -9.39
N TYR A 580 -26.22 -35.93 -9.86
CA TYR A 580 -26.87 -34.62 -9.96
C TYR A 580 -26.38 -33.91 -11.23
N PRO A 581 -27.10 -32.93 -11.75
CA PRO A 581 -26.65 -32.13 -12.89
C PRO A 581 -25.30 -31.45 -12.60
N VAL A 582 -24.40 -31.44 -13.56
CA VAL A 582 -23.10 -30.75 -13.50
C VAL A 582 -23.05 -29.72 -14.62
N VAL A 583 -22.77 -28.47 -14.26
CA VAL A 583 -22.64 -27.35 -15.21
C VAL A 583 -21.25 -26.76 -15.09
N ILE A 584 -20.52 -26.80 -16.19
CA ILE A 584 -19.18 -26.25 -16.32
C ILE A 584 -19.30 -24.94 -17.10
N GLY A 585 -18.84 -23.83 -16.51
CA GLY A 585 -18.81 -22.54 -17.17
C GLY A 585 -17.77 -22.45 -18.28
N GLY A 586 -17.92 -21.44 -19.11
CA GLY A 586 -16.99 -21.13 -20.19
C GLY A 586 -15.72 -20.45 -19.70
N GLY A 587 -14.84 -20.09 -20.62
CA GLY A 587 -13.51 -19.55 -20.31
C GLY A 587 -13.41 -18.04 -20.43
N ASN A 588 -12.19 -17.59 -20.70
CA ASN A 588 -11.78 -16.18 -20.67
C ASN A 588 -11.76 -15.49 -22.05
N ARG A 589 -12.37 -16.10 -23.06
CA ARG A 589 -12.45 -15.51 -24.41
C ARG A 589 -13.89 -15.10 -24.69
N VAL A 590 -14.07 -14.03 -25.46
CA VAL A 590 -15.38 -13.50 -25.84
C VAL A 590 -16.30 -14.61 -26.41
N GLU A 591 -15.74 -15.56 -27.17
CA GLU A 591 -16.49 -16.62 -27.82
C GLU A 591 -16.91 -17.76 -26.87
N THR A 592 -16.20 -17.91 -25.75
CA THR A 592 -16.40 -19.05 -24.85
C THR A 592 -16.89 -18.67 -23.46
N ALA A 593 -16.73 -17.41 -23.07
CA ALA A 593 -17.09 -16.96 -21.73
C ALA A 593 -18.60 -17.01 -21.47
N THR A 594 -18.94 -17.35 -20.23
CA THR A 594 -20.34 -17.45 -19.78
C THR A 594 -20.54 -16.86 -18.41
N VAL A 595 -21.76 -16.41 -18.14
CA VAL A 595 -22.27 -16.08 -16.82
C VAL A 595 -23.44 -16.97 -16.48
N MET A 596 -23.51 -17.44 -15.23
CA MET A 596 -24.62 -18.26 -14.74
C MET A 596 -25.51 -17.42 -13.83
N LEU A 597 -26.82 -17.60 -13.95
CA LEU A 597 -27.83 -17.04 -13.05
C LEU A 597 -28.56 -18.20 -12.39
N LEU A 598 -28.30 -18.42 -11.10
CA LEU A 598 -29.00 -19.38 -10.26
C LEU A 598 -30.15 -18.65 -9.58
N GLU A 599 -31.38 -19.10 -9.82
CA GLU A 599 -32.58 -18.45 -9.30
C GLU A 599 -33.42 -19.45 -8.50
N ARG A 600 -33.79 -19.05 -7.29
CA ARG A 600 -34.81 -19.75 -6.52
C ARG A 600 -36.07 -18.95 -6.48
N GLN A 601 -37.19 -19.59 -6.87
CA GLN A 601 -38.52 -19.03 -6.77
C GLN A 601 -39.47 -20.07 -6.15
N GLY A 602 -39.93 -19.80 -4.95
CA GLY A 602 -40.71 -20.76 -4.14
C GLY A 602 -39.93 -22.06 -3.91
N ASN A 603 -40.47 -23.18 -4.37
CA ASN A 603 -39.83 -24.49 -4.29
C ASN A 603 -38.97 -24.82 -5.54
N THR A 604 -38.94 -23.96 -6.54
CA THR A 604 -38.21 -24.18 -7.78
C THR A 604 -36.82 -23.57 -7.67
N LEU A 605 -35.83 -24.35 -8.03
CA LEU A 605 -34.48 -23.87 -8.30
C LEU A 605 -34.24 -23.99 -9.80
N SER A 606 -33.77 -22.94 -10.44
CA SER A 606 -33.48 -22.92 -11.88
C SER A 606 -32.12 -22.33 -12.14
N LEU A 607 -31.53 -22.71 -13.26
CA LEU A 607 -30.23 -22.21 -13.70
C LEU A 607 -30.30 -21.80 -15.16
N LYS A 608 -29.88 -20.56 -15.41
CA LYS A 608 -29.66 -20.00 -16.73
C LYS A 608 -28.17 -19.78 -16.97
N VAL A 609 -27.68 -20.14 -18.14
CA VAL A 609 -26.32 -19.82 -18.58
C VAL A 609 -26.40 -18.98 -19.84
N MET A 610 -25.71 -17.86 -19.84
CA MET A 610 -25.69 -16.91 -20.96
C MET A 610 -24.26 -16.70 -21.43
N ASN A 611 -24.07 -16.54 -22.74
CA ASN A 611 -22.78 -16.16 -23.32
C ASN A 611 -22.63 -14.62 -23.37
N THR A 612 -21.51 -14.13 -23.88
CA THR A 612 -21.20 -12.69 -24.02
C THR A 612 -22.15 -11.93 -24.93
N LYS A 613 -22.90 -12.61 -25.80
CA LYS A 613 -23.91 -12.02 -26.71
C LYS A 613 -25.31 -11.97 -26.11
N GLY A 614 -25.53 -12.55 -24.93
CA GLY A 614 -26.82 -12.65 -24.26
C GLY A 614 -27.66 -13.84 -24.73
N GLU A 615 -27.09 -14.74 -25.52
CA GLU A 615 -27.77 -15.97 -25.89
C GLU A 615 -27.86 -16.91 -24.70
N LYS A 616 -29.04 -17.36 -24.36
CA LYS A 616 -29.27 -18.39 -23.34
C LYS A 616 -28.89 -19.75 -23.91
N ILE A 617 -27.75 -20.26 -23.46
CA ILE A 617 -27.24 -21.58 -23.89
C ILE A 617 -27.71 -22.72 -22.97
N LEU A 618 -28.25 -22.39 -21.80
CA LEU A 618 -28.94 -23.27 -20.90
C LEU A 618 -30.05 -22.53 -20.18
N ASP A 619 -31.22 -23.17 -20.02
CA ASP A 619 -32.32 -22.69 -19.17
C ASP A 619 -33.05 -23.93 -18.63
N ILE A 620 -32.79 -24.31 -17.38
CA ILE A 620 -33.29 -25.57 -16.80
C ILE A 620 -33.82 -25.36 -15.38
N VAL A 621 -34.77 -26.23 -15.01
CA VAL A 621 -35.22 -26.43 -13.64
C VAL A 621 -34.43 -27.59 -13.01
N LEU A 622 -33.99 -27.40 -11.74
CA LEU A 622 -33.09 -28.29 -11.00
C LEU A 622 -33.81 -29.07 -9.89
#